data_de6cc7694bbd202196f6c6ee39ff5430
#
_entry.id   de6cc7694bbd202196f6c6ee39ff5430
#
_cell.length_a   1.000
_cell.length_b   1.000
_cell.length_c   1.000
_cell.angle_alpha   90.00
_cell.angle_beta   90.00
_cell.angle_gamma   90.00
#
_symmetry.space_group_name_H-M   'P 1'
#
loop_
_entity.id
_entity.type
_entity.pdbx_description
1 polymer ?
#
loop_
_entity_poly.entity_id
_entity_poly.type
_entity_poly.pdbx_seq_one_letter_code
_entity_poly.pdbx_strand_id
1 'polypeptide(L)'
;MSKDKQQKNKSNTGTASAVLQFHDRPLAYKLSVAVALLLVICMSLMILISAVIAGRSLNKTVSGEFNGIATENALIVQSVIDTASNTATTIQNYMLDRYDEYSKNGYSGEVAKSEVYDVDLQEMNKRIEEFLISMAASTVTNNEAIDGVGVFFEPNAFDPAVKDYTVYVSVDDAKNGTVQSYGSYDSYGSQDYYKKAAETKQDCFTDPYEDQGINMVSASFPIVYNDEVQGVILVDINLAAFSDMLVSTDSKYPSMYVDIYNADAMMVFDSESTDCIGQSLQDLLSAKDFAKIQSGIDTKSSFTVSTRKASNHRQIVRYFTPIDAAGQTWWAASALTKTDLNRNTLILVVIMVLLAIATVLIIIVISSRLLRKYIKPIDDVVTVASQLSDGDFNASVQPTYHDEIGGLAETFDVMAARLRESIKDITRGLKEMAAGNFNIAAEAEHVGDFKEIETALSTVLVDLSKTLREIEKYPSWLLPMPPRLQTVLSP
;
A
#
# COMPACT_ATOMS: atom_id res chain seq x y z
N MET A 1 -30.52 -35.61 3.39
CA MET A 1 -30.00 -35.46 4.77
C MET A 1 -28.92 -36.51 5.16
N SER A 2 -28.34 -37.25 4.25
CA SER A 2 -27.37 -38.35 4.56
C SER A 2 -25.92 -38.06 4.11
N LYS A 3 -25.63 -37.09 3.27
CA LYS A 3 -24.28 -36.76 2.79
C LYS A 3 -23.51 -35.77 3.69
N ASP A 4 -24.19 -34.92 4.43
CA ASP A 4 -23.53 -33.93 5.32
C ASP A 4 -22.97 -34.51 6.65
N LYS A 5 -23.48 -35.65 7.09
CA LYS A 5 -22.98 -36.33 8.30
C LYS A 5 -21.65 -37.09 8.09
N GLN A 6 -21.37 -37.53 6.85
CA GLN A 6 -20.13 -38.24 6.54
C GLN A 6 -18.93 -37.29 6.34
N GLN A 7 -19.16 -36.05 5.93
CA GLN A 7 -18.10 -35.08 5.73
C GLN A 7 -17.63 -34.44 7.05
N LYS A 8 -18.52 -34.30 8.05
CA LYS A 8 -18.17 -33.82 9.39
C LYS A 8 -17.37 -34.85 10.23
N ASN A 9 -17.57 -36.14 9.98
CA ASN A 9 -16.81 -37.19 10.71
C ASN A 9 -15.40 -37.41 10.14
N LYS A 10 -15.14 -37.07 8.87
CA LYS A 10 -13.80 -37.18 8.28
C LYS A 10 -12.86 -36.04 8.70
N SER A 11 -13.38 -34.88 9.05
CA SER A 11 -12.54 -33.75 9.51
C SER A 11 -12.10 -33.89 10.97
N ASN A 12 -12.91 -34.57 11.82
CA ASN A 12 -12.59 -34.76 13.24
C ASN A 12 -11.57 -35.91 13.49
N THR A 13 -11.52 -36.90 12.59
CA THR A 13 -10.52 -38.00 12.74
C THR A 13 -9.13 -37.58 12.27
N GLY A 14 -9.00 -36.65 11.33
CA GLY A 14 -7.73 -36.11 10.86
C GLY A 14 -7.01 -35.26 11.91
N THR A 15 -7.74 -34.42 12.62
CA THR A 15 -7.18 -33.56 13.68
C THR A 15 -6.81 -34.35 14.94
N ALA A 16 -7.61 -35.33 15.35
CA ALA A 16 -7.31 -36.19 16.48
C ALA A 16 -6.04 -37.08 16.23
N SER A 17 -5.89 -37.59 15.01
CA SER A 17 -4.71 -38.39 14.64
C SER A 17 -3.44 -37.52 14.55
N ALA A 18 -3.53 -36.29 14.07
CA ALA A 18 -2.40 -35.35 14.02
C ALA A 18 -1.95 -34.89 15.42
N VAL A 19 -2.88 -34.71 16.35
CA VAL A 19 -2.58 -34.33 17.74
C VAL A 19 -1.93 -35.50 18.50
N LEU A 20 -2.42 -36.71 18.28
CA LEU A 20 -1.79 -37.92 18.85
C LEU A 20 -0.36 -38.14 18.31
N GLN A 21 -0.14 -37.97 16.98
CA GLN A 21 1.19 -38.05 16.40
C GLN A 21 2.17 -36.95 16.88
N PHE A 22 1.66 -35.78 17.28
CA PHE A 22 2.49 -34.72 17.86
C PHE A 22 2.95 -35.06 19.27
N HIS A 23 2.12 -35.77 20.07
CA HIS A 23 2.45 -36.16 21.43
C HIS A 23 3.63 -37.18 21.50
N ASP A 24 3.80 -37.97 20.46
CA ASP A 24 4.85 -39.00 20.39
C ASP A 24 6.17 -38.47 19.78
N ARG A 25 6.23 -37.21 19.37
CA ARG A 25 7.45 -36.61 18.83
C ARG A 25 8.44 -36.20 19.90
N PRO A 26 9.76 -36.18 19.61
CA PRO A 26 10.80 -35.75 20.56
C PRO A 26 10.52 -34.34 21.12
N LEU A 27 10.91 -34.12 22.37
CA LEU A 27 10.71 -32.83 23.07
C LEU A 27 11.29 -31.66 22.28
N ALA A 28 12.48 -31.84 21.66
CA ALA A 28 13.13 -30.84 20.82
C ALA A 28 12.24 -30.41 19.65
N TYR A 29 11.53 -31.33 19.00
CA TYR A 29 10.60 -31.03 17.92
C TYR A 29 9.39 -30.22 18.42
N LYS A 30 8.78 -30.65 19.53
CA LYS A 30 7.63 -29.97 20.14
C LYS A 30 7.95 -28.50 20.48
N LEU A 31 9.12 -28.28 21.11
CA LEU A 31 9.57 -26.95 21.52
C LEU A 31 9.89 -26.07 20.28
N SER A 32 10.55 -26.64 19.27
CA SER A 32 10.83 -25.92 18.02
C SER A 32 9.55 -25.46 17.30
N VAL A 33 8.53 -26.32 17.26
CA VAL A 33 7.23 -26.00 16.66
C VAL A 33 6.51 -24.92 17.47
N ALA A 34 6.53 -24.99 18.81
CA ALA A 34 5.90 -23.99 19.67
C ALA A 34 6.56 -22.61 19.50
N VAL A 35 7.89 -22.55 19.47
CA VAL A 35 8.65 -21.32 19.23
C VAL A 35 8.35 -20.75 17.83
N ALA A 36 8.33 -21.61 16.79
CA ALA A 36 8.01 -21.19 15.43
C ALA A 36 6.59 -20.61 15.34
N LEU A 37 5.62 -21.25 15.98
CA LEU A 37 4.22 -20.79 15.98
C LEU A 37 4.06 -19.43 16.68
N LEU A 38 4.71 -19.26 17.85
CA LEU A 38 4.73 -17.99 18.56
C LEU A 38 5.33 -16.87 17.69
N LEU A 39 6.44 -17.15 17.02
CA LEU A 39 7.09 -16.21 16.11
C LEU A 39 6.20 -15.84 14.92
N VAL A 40 5.54 -16.80 14.30
CA VAL A 40 4.59 -16.55 13.20
C VAL A 40 3.47 -15.60 13.66
N ILE A 41 2.92 -15.83 14.86
CA ILE A 41 1.88 -14.95 15.42
C ILE A 41 2.42 -13.53 15.64
N CYS A 42 3.57 -13.39 16.30
CA CYS A 42 4.19 -12.09 16.58
C CYS A 42 4.55 -11.34 15.27
N MET A 43 5.15 -12.05 14.29
CA MET A 43 5.50 -11.45 12.99
C MET A 43 4.26 -11.04 12.20
N SER A 44 3.21 -11.87 12.20
CA SER A 44 1.94 -11.53 11.54
C SER A 44 1.29 -10.28 12.14
N LEU A 45 1.30 -10.15 13.46
CA LEU A 45 0.79 -8.98 14.16
C LEU A 45 1.62 -7.72 13.83
N MET A 46 2.94 -7.85 13.83
CA MET A 46 3.85 -6.76 13.49
C MET A 46 3.66 -6.30 12.03
N ILE A 47 3.52 -7.23 11.08
CA ILE A 47 3.24 -6.93 9.67
C ILE A 47 1.91 -6.20 9.54
N LEU A 48 0.86 -6.67 10.22
CA LEU A 48 -0.46 -6.05 10.18
C LEU A 48 -0.41 -4.60 10.68
N ILE A 49 0.19 -4.37 11.84
CA ILE A 49 0.33 -3.02 12.42
C ILE A 49 1.13 -2.11 11.49
N SER A 50 2.28 -2.58 11.01
CA SER A 50 3.14 -1.82 10.11
C SER A 50 2.45 -1.51 8.78
N ALA A 51 1.70 -2.47 8.21
CA ALA A 51 0.95 -2.26 6.97
C ALA A 51 -0.14 -1.17 7.13
N VAL A 52 -0.83 -1.15 8.27
CA VAL A 52 -1.85 -0.12 8.56
C VAL A 52 -1.21 1.25 8.73
N ILE A 53 -0.12 1.36 9.51
CA ILE A 53 0.56 2.64 9.75
C ILE A 53 1.20 3.16 8.46
N ALA A 54 1.98 2.32 7.77
CA ALA A 54 2.63 2.69 6.52
C ALA A 54 1.62 3.02 5.43
N GLY A 55 0.53 2.24 5.31
CA GLY A 55 -0.53 2.50 4.34
C GLY A 55 -1.20 3.85 4.57
N ARG A 56 -1.52 4.21 5.80
CA ARG A 56 -2.08 5.54 6.12
C ARG A 56 -1.11 6.68 5.82
N SER A 57 0.15 6.52 6.18
CA SER A 57 1.19 7.54 5.97
C SER A 57 1.48 7.74 4.48
N LEU A 58 1.71 6.65 3.74
CA LEU A 58 1.98 6.69 2.30
C LEU A 58 0.79 7.23 1.51
N ASN A 59 -0.44 6.78 1.83
CA ASN A 59 -1.63 7.29 1.15
C ASN A 59 -1.83 8.79 1.43
N LYS A 60 -1.55 9.27 2.64
CA LYS A 60 -1.62 10.70 2.95
C LYS A 60 -0.59 11.50 2.13
N THR A 61 0.62 11.00 1.99
CA THR A 61 1.68 11.65 1.20
C THR A 61 1.31 11.69 -0.28
N VAL A 62 0.89 10.57 -0.86
CA VAL A 62 0.46 10.49 -2.26
C VAL A 62 -0.78 11.37 -2.49
N SER A 63 -1.77 11.34 -1.59
CA SER A 63 -2.93 12.22 -1.68
C SER A 63 -2.56 13.70 -1.62
N GLY A 64 -1.57 14.07 -0.81
CA GLY A 64 -1.04 15.44 -0.76
C GLY A 64 -0.36 15.85 -2.08
N GLU A 65 0.42 14.96 -2.69
CA GLU A 65 1.06 15.16 -3.99
C GLU A 65 0.03 15.41 -5.10
N PHE A 66 -1.01 14.56 -5.18
CA PHE A 66 -2.07 14.68 -6.19
C PHE A 66 -2.97 15.89 -5.97
N ASN A 67 -3.27 16.23 -4.73
CA ASN A 67 -3.98 17.47 -4.43
C ASN A 67 -3.14 18.70 -4.83
N GLY A 68 -1.83 18.65 -4.64
CA GLY A 68 -0.90 19.67 -5.11
C GLY A 68 -0.95 19.84 -6.63
N ILE A 69 -0.89 18.74 -7.39
CA ILE A 69 -0.98 18.74 -8.86
C ILE A 69 -2.32 19.30 -9.33
N ALA A 70 -3.45 18.89 -8.72
CA ALA A 70 -4.75 19.46 -9.07
C ALA A 70 -4.81 20.97 -8.81
N THR A 71 -4.18 21.43 -7.71
CA THR A 71 -4.11 22.85 -7.38
C THR A 71 -3.21 23.63 -8.36
N GLU A 72 -2.05 23.08 -8.73
CA GLU A 72 -1.16 23.68 -9.71
C GLU A 72 -1.82 23.81 -11.08
N ASN A 73 -2.49 22.75 -11.53
CA ASN A 73 -3.24 22.75 -12.77
C ASN A 73 -4.43 23.73 -12.73
N ALA A 74 -5.11 23.83 -11.60
CA ALA A 74 -6.15 24.84 -11.42
C ALA A 74 -5.59 26.26 -11.56
N LEU A 75 -4.41 26.56 -11.01
CA LEU A 75 -3.76 27.87 -11.15
C LEU A 75 -3.32 28.15 -12.60
N ILE A 76 -2.85 27.15 -13.34
CA ILE A 76 -2.50 27.29 -14.75
C ILE A 76 -3.74 27.67 -15.57
N VAL A 77 -4.82 26.91 -15.44
CA VAL A 77 -6.08 27.21 -16.14
C VAL A 77 -6.66 28.55 -15.70
N GLN A 78 -6.61 28.86 -14.40
CA GLN A 78 -7.02 30.16 -13.86
C GLN A 78 -6.25 31.30 -14.52
N SER A 79 -4.94 31.15 -14.72
CA SER A 79 -4.13 32.19 -15.40
C SER A 79 -4.55 32.44 -16.84
N VAL A 80 -4.98 31.42 -17.56
CA VAL A 80 -5.53 31.57 -18.93
C VAL A 80 -6.87 32.31 -18.89
N ILE A 81 -7.76 31.89 -17.99
CA ILE A 81 -9.08 32.55 -17.79
C ILE A 81 -8.90 34.03 -17.38
N ASP A 82 -7.99 34.30 -16.45
CA ASP A 82 -7.66 35.64 -15.99
C ASP A 82 -7.12 36.51 -17.15
N THR A 83 -6.30 35.94 -18.03
CA THR A 83 -5.80 36.62 -19.21
C THR A 83 -6.95 36.98 -20.14
N ALA A 84 -7.88 36.06 -20.42
CA ALA A 84 -9.07 36.32 -21.23
C ALA A 84 -9.94 37.42 -20.61
N SER A 85 -10.24 37.32 -19.31
CA SER A 85 -11.05 38.29 -18.56
C SER A 85 -10.40 39.69 -18.51
N ASN A 86 -9.08 39.75 -18.28
CA ASN A 86 -8.35 41.02 -18.25
C ASN A 86 -8.29 41.68 -19.63
N THR A 87 -8.11 40.90 -20.70
CA THR A 87 -8.17 41.38 -22.08
C THR A 87 -9.54 41.97 -22.38
N ALA A 88 -10.61 41.21 -22.08
CA ALA A 88 -11.97 41.65 -22.26
C ALA A 88 -12.29 42.92 -21.46
N THR A 89 -11.93 42.97 -20.18
CA THR A 89 -12.12 44.14 -19.30
C THR A 89 -11.39 45.38 -19.85
N THR A 90 -10.18 45.18 -20.37
CA THR A 90 -9.41 46.28 -20.98
C THR A 90 -10.12 46.82 -22.24
N ILE A 91 -10.60 45.93 -23.09
CA ILE A 91 -11.38 46.30 -24.29
C ILE A 91 -12.69 46.97 -23.88
N GLN A 92 -13.46 46.39 -22.95
CA GLN A 92 -14.71 46.99 -22.46
C GLN A 92 -14.51 48.41 -21.94
N ASN A 93 -13.53 48.62 -21.07
CA ASN A 93 -13.26 49.95 -20.50
C ASN A 93 -12.88 50.95 -21.59
N TYR A 94 -12.02 50.56 -22.53
CA TYR A 94 -11.66 51.42 -23.63
C TYR A 94 -12.88 51.78 -24.51
N MET A 95 -13.72 50.79 -24.83
CA MET A 95 -14.93 51.00 -25.62
C MET A 95 -15.92 51.94 -24.91
N LEU A 96 -16.17 51.70 -23.60
CA LEU A 96 -17.09 52.54 -22.82
C LEU A 96 -16.60 54.01 -22.73
N ASP A 97 -15.29 54.20 -22.53
CA ASP A 97 -14.70 55.55 -22.57
C ASP A 97 -14.90 56.25 -23.91
N ARG A 98 -14.75 55.50 -25.00
CA ARG A 98 -14.99 56.05 -26.37
C ARG A 98 -16.45 56.34 -26.62
N TYR A 99 -17.38 55.50 -26.19
CA TYR A 99 -18.81 55.75 -26.28
C TYR A 99 -19.24 57.00 -25.49
N ASP A 100 -18.67 57.18 -24.30
CA ASP A 100 -18.88 58.35 -23.47
C ASP A 100 -18.34 59.66 -24.14
N GLU A 101 -17.16 59.58 -24.72
CA GLU A 101 -16.54 60.65 -25.42
C GLU A 101 -17.39 61.06 -26.66
N TYR A 102 -17.80 60.04 -27.42
CA TYR A 102 -18.69 60.25 -28.58
C TYR A 102 -20.03 60.85 -28.19
N SER A 103 -20.67 60.36 -27.16
CA SER A 103 -21.97 60.89 -26.66
C SER A 103 -21.89 62.38 -26.27
N LYS A 104 -20.73 62.87 -25.79
CA LYS A 104 -20.51 64.22 -25.34
C LYS A 104 -20.12 65.15 -26.48
N ASN A 105 -19.30 64.68 -27.40
CA ASN A 105 -18.61 65.55 -28.38
C ASN A 105 -19.15 65.41 -29.83
N GLY A 106 -19.91 64.31 -30.07
CA GLY A 106 -20.30 63.91 -31.42
C GLY A 106 -19.13 63.41 -32.27
N TYR A 107 -19.39 63.07 -33.52
CA TYR A 107 -18.33 62.63 -34.44
C TYR A 107 -17.55 63.82 -34.97
N SER A 108 -16.26 63.69 -35.20
CA SER A 108 -15.36 64.72 -35.71
C SER A 108 -15.60 65.11 -37.20
N GLY A 109 -16.29 64.29 -37.95
CA GLY A 109 -16.50 64.42 -39.37
C GLY A 109 -15.30 64.01 -40.25
N GLU A 110 -14.15 63.69 -39.65
CA GLU A 110 -13.03 63.15 -40.39
C GLU A 110 -13.21 61.62 -40.52
N VAL A 111 -12.82 61.09 -41.69
CA VAL A 111 -12.91 59.64 -42.00
C VAL A 111 -11.55 59.07 -42.34
N ALA A 112 -11.35 57.79 -42.01
CA ALA A 112 -10.15 57.05 -42.36
C ALA A 112 -10.51 55.62 -42.81
N LYS A 113 -9.68 55.03 -43.67
CA LYS A 113 -9.91 53.68 -44.23
C LYS A 113 -9.80 52.63 -43.17
N SER A 114 -10.77 51.71 -43.09
CA SER A 114 -10.67 50.51 -42.25
C SER A 114 -9.56 49.59 -42.71
N GLU A 115 -8.92 48.86 -41.76
CA GLU A 115 -7.96 47.80 -42.06
C GLU A 115 -8.66 46.46 -42.29
N VAL A 116 -9.88 46.31 -41.80
CA VAL A 116 -10.64 45.05 -41.83
C VAL A 116 -11.61 45.00 -43.00
N TYR A 117 -12.23 46.16 -43.33
CA TYR A 117 -13.26 46.25 -44.34
C TYR A 117 -12.91 47.34 -45.39
N ASP A 118 -13.44 47.21 -46.59
CA ASP A 118 -13.26 48.25 -47.64
C ASP A 118 -14.29 49.36 -47.44
N VAL A 119 -14.26 49.97 -46.25
CA VAL A 119 -15.17 51.10 -45.87
C VAL A 119 -14.38 52.23 -45.22
N ASP A 120 -14.97 53.44 -45.25
CA ASP A 120 -14.44 54.57 -44.51
C ASP A 120 -15.12 54.67 -43.15
N LEU A 121 -14.34 54.68 -42.09
CA LEU A 121 -14.77 54.77 -40.70
C LEU A 121 -14.60 56.20 -40.20
N GLN A 122 -15.42 56.62 -39.25
CA GLN A 122 -15.14 57.82 -38.46
C GLN A 122 -13.77 57.71 -37.82
N GLU A 123 -12.96 58.75 -37.73
CA GLU A 123 -11.60 58.73 -37.21
C GLU A 123 -11.54 58.09 -35.82
N MET A 124 -12.53 58.36 -34.97
CA MET A 124 -12.60 57.70 -33.64
C MET A 124 -12.77 56.19 -33.75
N ASN A 125 -13.65 55.68 -34.61
CA ASN A 125 -13.91 54.29 -34.84
C ASN A 125 -12.67 53.62 -35.45
N LYS A 126 -11.90 54.31 -36.31
CA LYS A 126 -10.63 53.85 -36.81
C LYS A 126 -9.60 53.64 -35.68
N ARG A 127 -9.51 54.58 -34.73
CA ARG A 127 -8.64 54.41 -33.54
C ARG A 127 -9.07 53.27 -32.64
N ILE A 128 -10.39 53.03 -32.53
CA ILE A 128 -10.91 51.84 -31.81
C ILE A 128 -10.50 50.58 -32.56
N GLU A 129 -10.67 50.49 -33.87
CA GLU A 129 -10.22 49.36 -34.69
C GLU A 129 -8.74 49.01 -34.45
N GLU A 130 -7.85 50.04 -34.56
CA GLU A 130 -6.41 49.88 -34.33
C GLU A 130 -6.08 49.36 -32.91
N PHE A 131 -6.80 49.86 -31.91
CA PHE A 131 -6.67 49.38 -30.54
C PHE A 131 -7.11 47.93 -30.39
N LEU A 132 -8.28 47.56 -30.98
CA LEU A 132 -8.79 46.19 -30.91
C LEU A 132 -7.85 45.20 -31.58
N ILE A 133 -7.34 45.52 -32.78
CA ILE A 133 -6.37 44.71 -33.51
C ILE A 133 -5.08 44.52 -32.68
N SER A 134 -4.54 45.64 -32.17
CA SER A 134 -3.30 45.59 -31.38
C SER A 134 -3.47 44.79 -30.08
N MET A 135 -4.59 44.94 -29.39
CA MET A 135 -4.88 44.23 -28.16
C MET A 135 -5.07 42.73 -28.41
N ALA A 136 -5.84 42.38 -29.44
CA ALA A 136 -6.05 40.99 -29.83
C ALA A 136 -4.74 40.32 -30.25
N ALA A 137 -3.94 40.94 -31.12
CA ALA A 137 -2.64 40.41 -31.55
C ALA A 137 -1.67 40.23 -30.39
N SER A 138 -1.63 41.19 -29.45
CA SER A 138 -0.81 41.08 -28.25
C SER A 138 -1.23 39.92 -27.37
N THR A 139 -2.52 39.70 -27.18
CA THR A 139 -3.05 38.64 -26.33
C THR A 139 -2.73 37.25 -26.89
N VAL A 140 -2.99 37.00 -28.19
CA VAL A 140 -2.71 35.70 -28.81
C VAL A 140 -1.21 35.42 -28.95
N THR A 141 -0.37 36.46 -29.06
CA THR A 141 1.09 36.27 -29.14
C THR A 141 1.72 35.94 -27.80
N ASN A 142 1.15 36.46 -26.71
CA ASN A 142 1.74 36.32 -25.36
C ASN A 142 1.11 35.18 -24.52
N ASN A 143 0.13 34.44 -25.06
CA ASN A 143 -0.49 33.32 -24.35
C ASN A 143 -0.75 32.15 -25.31
N GLU A 144 -0.05 31.07 -25.12
CA GLU A 144 -0.09 29.86 -25.99
C GLU A 144 -1.45 29.16 -25.99
N ALA A 145 -2.24 29.33 -24.93
CA ALA A 145 -3.57 28.75 -24.84
C ALA A 145 -4.67 29.60 -25.50
N ILE A 146 -4.40 30.85 -25.89
CA ILE A 146 -5.37 31.70 -26.57
C ILE A 146 -5.12 31.61 -28.07
N ASP A 147 -6.10 31.05 -28.81
CA ASP A 147 -6.05 30.86 -30.26
C ASP A 147 -6.53 32.06 -31.02
N GLY A 148 -7.50 32.82 -30.49
CA GLY A 148 -8.06 33.98 -31.13
C GLY A 148 -8.70 34.95 -30.15
N VAL A 149 -8.71 36.23 -30.54
CA VAL A 149 -9.45 37.29 -29.85
C VAL A 149 -10.20 38.11 -30.87
N GLY A 150 -11.50 38.33 -30.63
CA GLY A 150 -12.32 39.13 -31.49
C GLY A 150 -13.35 39.98 -30.77
N VAL A 151 -13.90 40.95 -31.49
CA VAL A 151 -15.05 41.75 -31.05
C VAL A 151 -16.09 41.71 -32.14
N PHE A 152 -17.27 41.28 -31.80
CA PHE A 152 -18.42 41.11 -32.68
C PHE A 152 -19.51 42.10 -32.26
N PHE A 153 -19.91 42.98 -33.16
CA PHE A 153 -20.81 44.09 -32.82
C PHE A 153 -22.26 43.80 -33.20
N GLU A 154 -23.19 44.39 -32.46
CA GLU A 154 -24.57 44.47 -32.87
C GLU A 154 -24.70 45.33 -34.17
N PRO A 155 -25.73 45.08 -35.01
CA PRO A 155 -25.89 45.83 -36.25
C PRO A 155 -25.88 47.36 -36.04
N ASN A 156 -25.01 48.09 -36.76
CA ASN A 156 -24.74 49.48 -36.65
C ASN A 156 -24.23 50.03 -35.31
N ALA A 157 -23.81 49.14 -34.39
CA ALA A 157 -23.34 49.58 -33.08
C ALA A 157 -21.89 50.07 -33.09
N PHE A 158 -21.05 49.57 -34.00
CA PHE A 158 -19.66 50.03 -34.13
C PHE A 158 -19.59 51.39 -34.85
N ASP A 159 -20.20 51.47 -36.01
CA ASP A 159 -20.31 52.69 -36.81
C ASP A 159 -21.72 52.78 -37.45
N PRO A 160 -22.44 53.87 -37.30
CA PRO A 160 -23.81 53.95 -37.84
C PRO A 160 -23.92 53.76 -39.37
N ALA A 161 -22.80 53.96 -40.08
CA ALA A 161 -22.76 53.78 -41.55
C ALA A 161 -22.43 52.34 -41.96
N VAL A 162 -21.99 51.54 -41.01
CA VAL A 162 -21.57 50.15 -41.26
C VAL A 162 -22.45 49.16 -40.47
N LYS A 163 -23.27 48.38 -41.18
CA LYS A 163 -24.24 47.48 -40.54
C LYS A 163 -23.57 46.38 -39.76
N ASP A 164 -22.66 45.64 -40.40
CA ASP A 164 -22.04 44.47 -39.84
C ASP A 164 -20.55 44.77 -39.67
N TYR A 165 -20.07 44.69 -38.41
CA TYR A 165 -18.68 44.97 -38.11
C TYR A 165 -18.13 43.97 -37.08
N THR A 166 -16.97 43.39 -37.41
CA THR A 166 -16.23 42.48 -36.52
C THR A 166 -14.73 42.70 -36.68
N VAL A 167 -14.00 42.49 -35.62
CA VAL A 167 -12.54 42.40 -35.65
C VAL A 167 -12.18 41.05 -35.03
N TYR A 168 -11.40 40.26 -35.72
CA TYR A 168 -10.90 39.00 -35.18
C TYR A 168 -9.43 38.78 -35.57
N VAL A 169 -8.60 38.40 -34.61
CA VAL A 169 -7.17 38.12 -34.81
C VAL A 169 -6.86 36.77 -34.22
N SER A 170 -6.51 35.82 -35.06
CA SER A 170 -6.01 34.50 -34.67
C SER A 170 -4.49 34.56 -34.42
N VAL A 171 -3.95 33.46 -33.85
CA VAL A 171 -2.49 33.28 -33.73
C VAL A 171 -1.79 33.40 -35.07
N ASP A 172 -2.38 32.86 -36.15
CA ASP A 172 -1.79 32.94 -37.48
C ASP A 172 -1.91 34.37 -38.11
N ASP A 173 -3.00 35.06 -37.84
CA ASP A 173 -3.16 36.47 -38.23
C ASP A 173 -2.11 37.34 -37.55
N ALA A 174 -1.90 37.18 -36.25
CA ALA A 174 -0.91 37.94 -35.51
C ALA A 174 0.52 37.69 -36.04
N LYS A 175 0.87 36.45 -36.41
CA LYS A 175 2.15 36.13 -37.06
C LYS A 175 2.32 36.76 -38.42
N ASN A 176 1.26 36.83 -39.20
CA ASN A 176 1.28 37.35 -40.57
C ASN A 176 1.02 38.84 -40.66
N GLY A 177 0.62 39.52 -39.57
CA GLY A 177 0.21 40.92 -39.56
C GLY A 177 -1.09 41.14 -40.33
N THR A 178 -1.99 40.15 -40.28
CA THR A 178 -3.34 40.21 -40.90
C THR A 178 -4.41 40.32 -39.85
N VAL A 179 -5.62 40.69 -40.27
CA VAL A 179 -6.82 40.70 -39.45
C VAL A 179 -8.01 40.22 -40.29
N GLN A 180 -8.92 39.49 -39.69
CA GLN A 180 -10.06 38.94 -40.42
C GLN A 180 -11.36 39.62 -40.06
N SER A 181 -12.25 39.74 -41.07
CA SER A 181 -13.66 40.02 -40.89
C SER A 181 -14.44 38.73 -40.78
N TYR A 182 -15.33 38.61 -39.79
CA TYR A 182 -16.05 37.37 -39.50
C TYR A 182 -17.48 37.35 -40.07
N GLY A 183 -17.66 37.87 -41.26
CA GLY A 183 -18.94 37.82 -41.96
C GLY A 183 -19.96 38.83 -41.45
N SER A 184 -21.27 38.49 -41.56
CA SER A 184 -22.38 39.34 -41.16
C SER A 184 -22.97 38.92 -39.81
N TYR A 185 -23.75 39.80 -39.19
CA TYR A 185 -24.48 39.51 -37.96
C TYR A 185 -25.30 38.20 -38.04
N ASP A 186 -25.90 37.95 -39.22
CA ASP A 186 -26.69 36.72 -39.45
C ASP A 186 -25.86 35.45 -39.30
N SER A 187 -24.52 35.52 -39.42
CA SER A 187 -23.63 34.38 -39.29
C SER A 187 -23.19 34.10 -37.82
N TYR A 188 -23.05 35.14 -37.00
CA TYR A 188 -22.56 34.97 -35.61
C TYR A 188 -23.61 35.26 -34.53
N GLY A 189 -24.62 36.09 -34.77
CA GLY A 189 -25.57 36.53 -33.75
C GLY A 189 -26.42 35.41 -33.14
N SER A 190 -26.55 34.27 -33.84
CA SER A 190 -27.25 33.08 -33.33
C SER A 190 -26.34 32.03 -32.73
N GLN A 191 -25.02 32.19 -32.79
CA GLN A 191 -24.05 31.24 -32.26
C GLN A 191 -23.95 31.35 -30.74
N ASP A 192 -23.73 30.24 -30.08
CA ASP A 192 -23.71 30.16 -28.61
C ASP A 192 -22.66 31.08 -27.98
N TYR A 193 -21.49 31.21 -28.61
CA TYR A 193 -20.43 32.11 -28.16
C TYR A 193 -20.82 33.59 -28.16
N TYR A 194 -21.80 34.03 -28.99
CA TYR A 194 -22.29 35.39 -29.03
C TYR A 194 -23.59 35.54 -28.25
N LYS A 195 -24.58 34.71 -28.57
CA LYS A 195 -25.96 34.84 -28.14
C LYS A 195 -26.12 34.82 -26.63
N LYS A 196 -25.47 33.88 -25.96
CA LYS A 196 -25.60 33.71 -24.52
C LYS A 196 -25.12 34.95 -23.75
N ALA A 197 -23.96 35.51 -24.12
CA ALA A 197 -23.44 36.72 -23.51
C ALA A 197 -24.30 37.94 -23.81
N ALA A 198 -24.76 38.08 -25.07
CA ALA A 198 -25.62 39.19 -25.49
C ALA A 198 -26.99 39.17 -24.79
N GLU A 199 -27.65 38.02 -24.68
CA GLU A 199 -28.97 37.87 -24.03
C GLU A 199 -28.90 38.05 -22.51
N THR A 200 -27.88 37.49 -21.86
CA THR A 200 -27.76 37.54 -20.40
C THR A 200 -27.08 38.80 -19.89
N LYS A 201 -26.36 39.53 -20.74
CA LYS A 201 -25.48 40.64 -20.37
C LYS A 201 -24.44 40.28 -19.31
N GLN A 202 -24.04 39.01 -19.29
CA GLN A 202 -23.06 38.46 -18.34
C GLN A 202 -21.95 37.72 -19.07
N ASP A 203 -20.78 37.72 -18.48
CA ASP A 203 -19.66 36.92 -18.94
C ASP A 203 -20.03 35.44 -18.90
N CYS A 204 -19.66 34.70 -19.93
CA CYS A 204 -19.95 33.27 -19.99
C CYS A 204 -18.91 32.50 -20.80
N PHE A 205 -18.93 31.21 -20.66
CA PHE A 205 -18.13 30.28 -21.46
C PHE A 205 -19.07 29.38 -22.26
N THR A 206 -18.62 28.99 -23.45
CA THR A 206 -19.29 27.96 -24.24
C THR A 206 -18.97 26.56 -23.65
N ASP A 207 -19.76 25.58 -24.00
CA ASP A 207 -19.29 24.18 -23.91
C ASP A 207 -18.15 23.98 -24.92
N PRO A 208 -17.30 22.94 -24.71
CA PRO A 208 -16.27 22.58 -25.67
C PRO A 208 -16.86 22.27 -27.03
N TYR A 209 -16.28 22.84 -28.08
CA TYR A 209 -16.66 22.59 -29.45
C TYR A 209 -15.42 22.50 -30.35
N GLU A 210 -15.60 21.98 -31.55
CA GLU A 210 -14.53 21.90 -32.56
C GLU A 210 -14.77 22.96 -33.64
N ASP A 211 -13.78 23.79 -33.88
CA ASP A 211 -13.72 24.67 -35.01
C ASP A 211 -12.43 24.44 -35.80
N GLN A 212 -12.55 24.23 -37.12
CA GLN A 212 -11.42 23.95 -38.04
C GLN A 212 -10.46 22.86 -37.57
N GLY A 213 -10.97 21.86 -36.83
CA GLY A 213 -10.14 20.76 -36.30
C GLY A 213 -9.46 21.06 -34.96
N ILE A 214 -9.77 22.21 -34.34
CA ILE A 214 -9.26 22.61 -33.03
C ILE A 214 -10.38 22.51 -32.02
N ASN A 215 -10.18 21.75 -30.96
CA ASN A 215 -11.07 21.73 -29.80
C ASN A 215 -10.84 23.01 -28.97
N MET A 216 -11.88 23.75 -28.73
CA MET A 216 -11.81 25.03 -28.03
C MET A 216 -13.01 25.30 -27.12
N VAL A 217 -12.82 26.26 -26.25
CA VAL A 217 -13.87 26.90 -25.46
C VAL A 217 -13.75 28.41 -25.70
N SER A 218 -14.86 29.08 -25.97
CA SER A 218 -14.87 30.54 -26.08
C SER A 218 -15.33 31.19 -24.79
N ALA A 219 -14.53 32.11 -24.28
CA ALA A 219 -14.91 33.05 -23.24
C ALA A 219 -15.53 34.30 -23.88
N SER A 220 -16.76 34.63 -23.51
CA SER A 220 -17.58 35.67 -24.14
C SER A 220 -17.93 36.73 -23.11
N PHE A 221 -17.64 37.99 -23.44
CA PHE A 221 -17.79 39.14 -22.57
C PHE A 221 -18.62 40.24 -23.28
N PRO A 222 -19.83 40.56 -22.81
CA PRO A 222 -20.69 41.55 -23.48
C PRO A 222 -20.19 43.00 -23.24
N ILE A 223 -20.24 43.82 -24.27
CA ILE A 223 -20.03 45.27 -24.17
C ILE A 223 -21.38 45.90 -23.97
N VAL A 224 -21.68 46.39 -22.76
CA VAL A 224 -22.97 46.98 -22.41
C VAL A 224 -22.81 48.46 -22.17
N TYR A 225 -23.54 49.28 -22.96
CA TYR A 225 -23.57 50.72 -22.82
C TYR A 225 -25.03 51.21 -22.77
N ASN A 226 -25.36 52.03 -21.76
CA ASN A 226 -26.74 52.50 -21.51
C ASN A 226 -27.80 51.39 -21.45
N ASP A 227 -27.43 50.26 -20.85
CA ASP A 227 -28.25 49.04 -20.73
C ASP A 227 -28.56 48.33 -22.07
N GLU A 228 -27.87 48.69 -23.14
CA GLU A 228 -27.94 48.01 -24.44
C GLU A 228 -26.61 47.33 -24.75
N VAL A 229 -26.70 46.12 -25.32
CA VAL A 229 -25.51 45.39 -25.80
C VAL A 229 -25.04 46.04 -27.08
N GLN A 230 -23.77 46.40 -27.15
CA GLN A 230 -23.12 46.97 -28.32
C GLN A 230 -22.38 45.91 -29.13
N GLY A 231 -22.03 44.82 -28.48
CA GLY A 231 -21.30 43.70 -29.05
C GLY A 231 -20.80 42.74 -27.97
N VAL A 232 -20.08 41.72 -28.40
CA VAL A 232 -19.46 40.70 -27.51
C VAL A 232 -17.97 40.56 -27.87
N ILE A 233 -17.14 40.61 -26.86
CA ILE A 233 -15.72 40.27 -26.96
C ILE A 233 -15.63 38.75 -26.83
N LEU A 234 -14.90 38.11 -27.73
CA LEU A 234 -14.67 36.68 -27.77
C LEU A 234 -13.19 36.41 -27.56
N VAL A 235 -12.88 35.47 -26.68
CA VAL A 235 -11.52 34.96 -26.47
C VAL A 235 -11.57 33.45 -26.60
N ASP A 236 -10.97 32.92 -27.65
CA ASP A 236 -10.96 31.49 -27.94
C ASP A 236 -9.77 30.83 -27.26
N ILE A 237 -10.05 29.82 -26.41
CA ILE A 237 -9.09 29.07 -25.64
C ILE A 237 -8.90 27.69 -26.31
N ASN A 238 -7.70 27.44 -26.81
CA ASN A 238 -7.32 26.19 -27.44
C ASN A 238 -7.04 25.11 -26.36
N LEU A 239 -7.89 24.11 -26.34
CA LEU A 239 -7.78 23.03 -25.32
C LEU A 239 -6.57 22.11 -25.53
N ALA A 240 -6.04 22.01 -26.77
CA ALA A 240 -4.84 21.21 -27.03
C ALA A 240 -3.60 21.78 -26.33
N ALA A 241 -3.54 23.12 -26.12
CA ALA A 241 -2.43 23.76 -25.41
C ALA A 241 -2.29 23.26 -23.94
N PHE A 242 -3.38 22.83 -23.33
CA PHE A 242 -3.33 22.27 -21.98
C PHE A 242 -2.51 20.98 -21.87
N SER A 243 -2.34 20.23 -22.96
CA SER A 243 -1.49 19.03 -22.97
C SER A 243 -0.03 19.30 -22.59
N ASP A 244 0.48 20.48 -22.99
CA ASP A 244 1.86 20.89 -22.72
C ASP A 244 1.97 21.73 -21.44
N MET A 245 0.91 22.43 -21.06
CA MET A 245 0.90 23.34 -19.90
C MET A 245 0.63 22.62 -18.59
N LEU A 246 -0.26 21.63 -18.59
CA LEU A 246 -0.70 21.00 -17.34
C LEU A 246 0.34 20.04 -16.78
N VAL A 247 0.54 20.13 -15.47
CA VAL A 247 1.49 19.29 -14.76
C VAL A 247 0.96 17.85 -14.69
N SER A 248 1.73 16.92 -15.22
CA SER A 248 1.54 15.48 -15.07
C SER A 248 2.79 14.85 -14.47
N THR A 249 2.62 13.74 -13.73
CA THR A 249 3.78 13.00 -13.21
C THR A 249 4.08 11.83 -14.13
N ASP A 250 5.13 11.93 -14.87
CA ASP A 250 5.55 10.90 -15.80
C ASP A 250 5.77 9.53 -15.20
N SER A 251 6.31 8.64 -15.30
CA SER A 251 6.73 7.32 -14.93
C SER A 251 6.39 6.80 -13.52
N LYS A 252 6.21 7.66 -12.50
CA LYS A 252 6.01 7.23 -11.11
C LYS A 252 4.64 6.61 -10.88
N TYR A 253 3.61 7.16 -11.52
CA TYR A 253 2.21 6.69 -11.42
C TYR A 253 1.60 6.49 -12.81
N PRO A 254 1.77 5.31 -13.42
CA PRO A 254 1.37 5.07 -14.82
C PRO A 254 -0.13 5.24 -15.13
N SER A 255 -0.98 5.24 -14.11
CA SER A 255 -2.43 5.44 -14.26
C SER A 255 -2.88 6.85 -13.92
N MET A 256 -1.95 7.78 -13.75
CA MET A 256 -2.28 9.17 -13.52
C MET A 256 -2.79 9.82 -14.80
N TYR A 257 -3.81 10.65 -14.66
CA TYR A 257 -4.28 11.55 -15.69
C TYR A 257 -4.88 12.82 -15.05
N VAL A 258 -5.03 13.85 -15.86
CA VAL A 258 -5.53 15.17 -15.46
C VAL A 258 -6.72 15.52 -16.31
N ASP A 259 -7.75 16.02 -15.66
CA ASP A 259 -9.02 16.46 -16.29
C ASP A 259 -9.33 17.90 -15.91
N ILE A 260 -9.95 18.63 -16.82
CA ILE A 260 -10.60 19.92 -16.55
C ILE A 260 -12.08 19.77 -16.85
N TYR A 261 -12.93 20.28 -15.96
CA TYR A 261 -14.38 20.26 -16.10
C TYR A 261 -14.94 21.69 -16.00
N ASN A 262 -15.99 21.97 -16.77
CA ASN A 262 -16.73 23.21 -16.62
C ASN A 262 -17.72 23.14 -15.42
N ALA A 263 -18.52 24.20 -15.24
CA ALA A 263 -19.48 24.32 -14.14
C ALA A 263 -20.57 23.22 -14.17
N ASP A 264 -20.91 22.70 -15.33
CA ASP A 264 -21.91 21.65 -15.54
C ASP A 264 -21.31 20.23 -15.49
N ALA A 265 -20.08 20.11 -14.98
CA ALA A 265 -19.31 18.85 -14.94
C ALA A 265 -19.10 18.20 -16.32
N MET A 266 -19.05 19.02 -17.38
CA MET A 266 -18.68 18.59 -18.71
C MET A 266 -17.16 18.58 -18.85
N MET A 267 -16.61 17.59 -19.52
CA MET A 267 -15.18 17.43 -19.76
C MET A 267 -14.69 18.51 -20.74
N VAL A 268 -13.86 19.43 -20.25
CA VAL A 268 -13.18 20.45 -21.05
C VAL A 268 -11.86 19.92 -21.60
N PHE A 269 -11.13 19.17 -20.77
CA PHE A 269 -9.85 18.56 -21.13
C PHE A 269 -9.66 17.22 -20.42
N ASP A 270 -9.08 16.25 -21.11
CA ASP A 270 -8.65 14.95 -20.56
C ASP A 270 -7.27 14.62 -21.15
N SER A 271 -6.28 14.44 -20.29
CA SER A 271 -4.92 14.10 -20.69
C SER A 271 -4.75 12.63 -21.13
N GLU A 272 -5.73 11.76 -20.88
CA GLU A 272 -5.71 10.34 -21.28
C GLU A 272 -6.30 10.16 -22.69
N SER A 273 -7.36 10.91 -23.03
CA SER A 273 -8.06 10.78 -24.31
C SER A 273 -8.88 12.04 -24.66
N THR A 274 -8.74 12.50 -25.88
CA THR A 274 -9.58 13.59 -26.41
C THR A 274 -11.02 13.17 -26.71
N ASP A 275 -11.32 11.87 -26.77
CA ASP A 275 -12.66 11.33 -27.08
C ASP A 275 -13.72 11.70 -26.04
N CYS A 276 -13.29 12.05 -24.82
CA CYS A 276 -14.20 12.43 -23.73
C CYS A 276 -14.50 13.93 -23.67
N ILE A 277 -13.82 14.78 -24.46
CA ILE A 277 -14.05 16.23 -24.49
C ILE A 277 -15.49 16.50 -24.93
N GLY A 278 -16.17 17.40 -24.23
CA GLY A 278 -17.59 17.72 -24.48
C GLY A 278 -18.58 16.69 -23.92
N GLN A 279 -18.14 15.62 -23.25
CA GLN A 279 -19.04 14.67 -22.60
C GLN A 279 -19.27 15.02 -21.12
N SER A 280 -20.47 14.80 -20.63
CA SER A 280 -20.80 15.01 -19.21
C SER A 280 -20.28 13.86 -18.37
N LEU A 281 -19.73 14.17 -17.18
CA LEU A 281 -19.41 13.15 -16.16
C LEU A 281 -20.61 12.28 -15.77
N GLN A 282 -21.83 12.80 -15.91
CA GLN A 282 -23.05 12.04 -15.68
C GLN A 282 -23.19 10.86 -16.64
N ASP A 283 -22.77 11.01 -17.89
CA ASP A 283 -22.83 9.96 -18.91
C ASP A 283 -21.66 8.98 -18.80
N LEU A 284 -20.53 9.47 -18.30
CA LEU A 284 -19.29 8.68 -18.15
C LEU A 284 -19.24 7.82 -16.88
N LEU A 285 -20.10 8.09 -15.89
CA LEU A 285 -20.09 7.45 -14.57
C LEU A 285 -21.43 6.81 -14.23
N SER A 286 -21.43 5.92 -13.25
CA SER A 286 -22.69 5.45 -12.65
C SER A 286 -23.39 6.60 -11.91
N ALA A 287 -24.75 6.61 -11.88
CA ALA A 287 -25.51 7.61 -11.13
C ALA A 287 -25.04 7.76 -9.65
N LYS A 288 -24.64 6.66 -9.02
CA LYS A 288 -24.12 6.65 -7.65
C LYS A 288 -22.78 7.37 -7.54
N ASP A 289 -21.88 7.18 -8.50
CA ASP A 289 -20.55 7.78 -8.47
C ASP A 289 -20.60 9.25 -8.91
N PHE A 290 -21.48 9.58 -9.86
CA PHE A 290 -21.76 10.98 -10.23
C PHE A 290 -22.33 11.78 -9.06
N ALA A 291 -23.29 11.23 -8.30
CA ALA A 291 -23.84 11.90 -7.12
C ALA A 291 -22.80 12.25 -6.05
N LYS A 292 -21.73 11.46 -5.92
CA LYS A 292 -20.62 11.81 -5.02
C LYS A 292 -19.81 13.01 -5.50
N ILE A 293 -19.57 13.08 -6.81
CA ILE A 293 -18.86 14.20 -7.43
C ILE A 293 -19.72 15.45 -7.29
N GLN A 294 -21.02 15.38 -7.61
CA GLN A 294 -21.96 16.49 -7.50
C GLN A 294 -21.98 17.05 -6.07
N SER A 295 -22.06 16.17 -5.07
CA SER A 295 -21.99 16.59 -3.66
C SER A 295 -20.67 17.31 -3.31
N GLY A 296 -19.57 16.97 -3.95
CA GLY A 296 -18.30 17.68 -3.81
C GLY A 296 -18.31 19.04 -4.51
N ILE A 297 -18.80 19.10 -5.75
CA ILE A 297 -18.96 20.32 -6.57
C ILE A 297 -19.80 21.37 -5.81
N ASP A 298 -20.89 20.94 -5.19
CA ASP A 298 -21.79 21.82 -4.42
C ASP A 298 -21.09 22.53 -3.24
N THR A 299 -19.95 22.01 -2.76
CA THR A 299 -19.16 22.64 -1.68
C THR A 299 -18.37 23.87 -2.14
N LYS A 300 -18.13 24.02 -3.43
CA LYS A 300 -17.27 25.06 -4.05
C LYS A 300 -15.86 25.11 -3.44
N SER A 301 -15.37 24.00 -2.92
CA SER A 301 -14.04 23.88 -2.30
C SER A 301 -13.37 22.58 -2.74
N SER A 302 -12.05 22.49 -2.66
CA SER A 302 -11.31 21.28 -3.04
C SER A 302 -11.83 20.05 -2.30
N PHE A 303 -12.03 18.96 -3.02
CA PHE A 303 -12.52 17.70 -2.47
C PHE A 303 -11.86 16.48 -3.14
N THR A 304 -11.97 15.35 -2.46
CA THR A 304 -11.46 14.08 -2.97
C THR A 304 -12.58 13.05 -3.03
N VAL A 305 -12.68 12.35 -4.13
CA VAL A 305 -13.72 11.34 -4.33
C VAL A 305 -13.17 10.07 -4.95
N SER A 306 -13.73 8.92 -4.56
CA SER A 306 -13.43 7.63 -5.19
C SER A 306 -14.62 7.15 -6.00
N THR A 307 -14.38 6.92 -7.28
CA THR A 307 -15.36 6.48 -8.28
C THR A 307 -14.86 5.23 -9.01
N ARG A 308 -15.69 4.65 -9.86
CA ARG A 308 -15.30 3.56 -10.75
C ARG A 308 -15.33 4.02 -12.20
N LYS A 309 -14.28 3.69 -12.96
CA LYS A 309 -14.25 3.96 -14.40
C LYS A 309 -15.28 3.04 -15.10
N ALA A 310 -16.12 3.61 -15.95
CA ALA A 310 -17.19 2.84 -16.63
C ALA A 310 -16.63 1.72 -17.51
N SER A 311 -15.52 1.97 -18.19
CA SER A 311 -14.93 1.06 -19.18
C SER A 311 -14.37 -0.25 -18.58
N ASN A 312 -13.83 -0.22 -17.35
CA ASN A 312 -13.12 -1.37 -16.76
C ASN A 312 -13.39 -1.61 -15.28
N HIS A 313 -14.33 -0.87 -14.68
CA HIS A 313 -14.73 -0.91 -13.27
C HIS A 313 -13.59 -0.71 -12.25
N ARG A 314 -12.41 -0.25 -12.68
CA ARG A 314 -11.30 0.07 -11.76
C ARG A 314 -11.70 1.23 -10.85
N GLN A 315 -11.30 1.16 -9.59
CA GLN A 315 -11.48 2.25 -8.65
C GLN A 315 -10.44 3.33 -8.94
N ILE A 316 -10.92 4.57 -9.11
CA ILE A 316 -10.13 5.76 -9.34
C ILE A 316 -10.37 6.71 -8.18
N VAL A 317 -9.31 7.33 -7.70
CA VAL A 317 -9.35 8.44 -6.75
C VAL A 317 -9.09 9.71 -7.53
N ARG A 318 -9.99 10.69 -7.39
CA ARG A 318 -9.89 12.01 -8.03
C ARG A 318 -9.80 13.10 -6.98
N TYR A 319 -8.91 14.04 -7.22
CA TYR A 319 -8.65 15.21 -6.38
C TYR A 319 -9.08 16.44 -7.18
N PHE A 320 -10.13 17.11 -6.74
CA PHE A 320 -10.72 18.27 -7.42
C PHE A 320 -10.29 19.55 -6.74
N THR A 321 -9.90 20.55 -7.54
CA THR A 321 -9.63 21.93 -7.10
C THR A 321 -10.46 22.88 -7.93
N PRO A 322 -11.18 23.85 -7.30
CA PRO A 322 -12.01 24.80 -8.02
C PRO A 322 -11.17 25.84 -8.75
N ILE A 323 -11.71 26.34 -9.87
CA ILE A 323 -11.19 27.41 -10.71
C ILE A 323 -12.32 28.46 -10.84
N ASP A 324 -12.02 29.73 -10.65
CA ASP A 324 -12.99 30.80 -10.91
C ASP A 324 -13.00 31.15 -12.40
N ALA A 325 -14.11 30.90 -13.05
CA ALA A 325 -14.30 31.13 -14.47
C ALA A 325 -15.44 32.14 -14.67
N ALA A 326 -15.13 33.43 -14.53
CA ALA A 326 -16.09 34.56 -14.72
C ALA A 326 -17.39 34.35 -13.92
N GLY A 327 -17.24 34.08 -12.61
CA GLY A 327 -18.36 33.83 -11.69
C GLY A 327 -18.95 32.43 -11.74
N GLN A 328 -18.50 31.57 -12.64
CA GLN A 328 -18.76 30.13 -12.67
C GLN A 328 -17.62 29.38 -11.99
N THR A 329 -17.88 28.18 -11.49
CA THR A 329 -16.83 27.35 -10.87
C THR A 329 -16.48 26.21 -11.82
N TRP A 330 -15.29 26.23 -12.38
CA TRP A 330 -14.69 25.10 -13.09
C TRP A 330 -13.85 24.26 -12.13
N TRP A 331 -13.37 23.13 -12.61
CA TRP A 331 -12.67 22.18 -11.77
C TRP A 331 -11.47 21.59 -12.48
N ALA A 332 -10.29 21.70 -11.88
CA ALA A 332 -9.15 20.89 -12.25
C ALA A 332 -9.16 19.62 -11.38
N ALA A 333 -8.97 18.46 -12.00
CA ALA A 333 -8.88 17.21 -11.31
C ALA A 333 -7.60 16.46 -11.67
N SER A 334 -6.93 15.90 -10.67
CA SER A 334 -5.91 14.87 -10.87
C SER A 334 -6.46 13.52 -10.43
N ALA A 335 -6.23 12.50 -11.21
CA ALA A 335 -6.82 11.18 -11.02
C ALA A 335 -5.79 10.07 -11.11
N LEU A 336 -5.95 9.03 -10.28
CA LEU A 336 -5.16 7.80 -10.37
C LEU A 336 -5.95 6.60 -9.91
N THR A 337 -5.53 5.40 -10.34
CA THR A 337 -6.16 4.18 -9.85
C THR A 337 -5.80 3.93 -8.38
N LYS A 338 -6.74 3.35 -7.63
CA LYS A 338 -6.50 2.95 -6.24
C LYS A 338 -5.37 1.92 -6.10
N THR A 339 -5.12 1.16 -7.15
CA THR A 339 -4.01 0.20 -7.20
C THR A 339 -2.67 0.92 -7.16
N ASP A 340 -2.50 1.98 -7.97
CA ASP A 340 -1.26 2.77 -7.97
C ASP A 340 -1.13 3.61 -6.70
N LEU A 341 -2.23 4.12 -6.16
CA LEU A 341 -2.24 4.80 -4.86
C LEU A 341 -1.65 3.90 -3.76
N ASN A 342 -2.00 2.60 -3.77
CA ASN A 342 -1.54 1.64 -2.76
C ASN A 342 -0.28 0.87 -3.18
N ARG A 343 0.30 1.10 -4.34
CA ARG A 343 1.41 0.34 -4.91
C ARG A 343 2.61 0.25 -3.95
N ASN A 344 3.03 1.39 -3.42
CA ASN A 344 4.16 1.44 -2.50
C ASN A 344 3.90 0.70 -1.19
N THR A 345 2.66 0.78 -0.67
CA THR A 345 2.22 0.02 0.50
C THR A 345 2.25 -1.50 0.22
N LEU A 346 1.77 -1.91 -0.95
CA LEU A 346 1.77 -3.32 -1.35
C LEU A 346 3.20 -3.88 -1.46
N ILE A 347 4.10 -3.15 -2.12
CA ILE A 347 5.52 -3.52 -2.24
C ILE A 347 6.15 -3.69 -0.85
N LEU A 348 5.92 -2.74 0.06
CA LEU A 348 6.43 -2.80 1.43
C LEU A 348 5.90 -4.04 2.17
N VAL A 349 4.60 -4.34 2.08
CA VAL A 349 3.99 -5.53 2.70
C VAL A 349 4.60 -6.81 2.14
N VAL A 350 4.79 -6.91 0.82
CA VAL A 350 5.42 -8.08 0.19
C VAL A 350 6.84 -8.29 0.70
N ILE A 351 7.65 -7.24 0.77
CA ILE A 351 9.02 -7.31 1.31
C ILE A 351 9.00 -7.79 2.77
N MET A 352 8.10 -7.23 3.60
CA MET A 352 7.98 -7.62 5.01
C MET A 352 7.59 -9.09 5.16
N VAL A 353 6.66 -9.59 4.34
CA VAL A 353 6.26 -11.01 4.34
C VAL A 353 7.43 -11.92 3.97
N LEU A 354 8.19 -11.56 2.91
CA LEU A 354 9.37 -12.34 2.51
C LEU A 354 10.44 -12.39 3.61
N LEU A 355 10.71 -11.25 4.26
CA LEU A 355 11.64 -11.18 5.39
C LEU A 355 11.13 -12.00 6.59
N ALA A 356 9.84 -11.98 6.88
CA ALA A 356 9.24 -12.79 7.94
C ALA A 356 9.39 -14.28 7.67
N ILE A 357 9.13 -14.73 6.45
CA ILE A 357 9.32 -16.14 6.06
C ILE A 357 10.79 -16.53 6.22
N ALA A 358 11.73 -15.73 5.72
CA ALA A 358 13.16 -15.99 5.86
C ALA A 358 13.59 -16.08 7.34
N THR A 359 13.12 -15.15 8.18
CA THR A 359 13.40 -15.13 9.62
C THR A 359 12.88 -16.39 10.31
N VAL A 360 11.64 -16.79 10.03
CA VAL A 360 11.05 -18.01 10.61
C VAL A 360 11.85 -19.25 10.20
N LEU A 361 12.23 -19.38 8.94
CA LEU A 361 13.06 -20.51 8.46
C LEU A 361 14.42 -20.56 9.15
N ILE A 362 15.10 -19.42 9.28
CA ILE A 362 16.39 -19.33 9.98
C ILE A 362 16.24 -19.76 11.42
N ILE A 363 15.21 -19.27 12.13
CA ILE A 363 14.99 -19.60 13.54
C ILE A 363 14.64 -21.10 13.71
N ILE A 364 13.84 -21.70 12.83
CA ILE A 364 13.56 -23.14 12.86
C ILE A 364 14.86 -23.94 12.74
N VAL A 365 15.74 -23.58 11.80
CA VAL A 365 17.01 -24.26 11.58
C VAL A 365 17.94 -24.12 12.81
N ILE A 366 18.10 -22.90 13.31
CA ILE A 366 18.95 -22.61 14.47
C ILE A 366 18.38 -23.31 15.72
N SER A 367 17.08 -23.12 16.00
CA SER A 367 16.41 -23.70 17.15
C SER A 367 16.50 -25.24 17.12
N SER A 368 16.25 -25.86 15.96
CA SER A 368 16.36 -27.33 15.82
C SER A 368 17.77 -27.85 16.08
N ARG A 369 18.80 -27.10 15.62
CA ARG A 369 20.21 -27.47 15.87
C ARG A 369 20.59 -27.32 17.35
N LEU A 370 20.22 -26.20 17.96
CA LEU A 370 20.51 -25.91 19.35
C LEU A 370 19.79 -26.90 20.27
N LEU A 371 18.50 -27.12 20.07
CA LEU A 371 17.72 -28.05 20.89
C LEU A 371 18.21 -29.49 20.75
N ARG A 372 18.56 -29.94 19.56
CA ARG A 372 19.16 -31.27 19.38
C ARG A 372 20.50 -31.39 20.15
N LYS A 373 21.33 -30.33 20.09
CA LYS A 373 22.62 -30.33 20.77
C LYS A 373 22.48 -30.41 22.30
N TYR A 374 21.56 -29.60 22.87
CA TYR A 374 21.42 -29.48 24.33
C TYR A 374 20.44 -30.51 24.95
N ILE A 375 19.51 -31.08 24.17
CA ILE A 375 18.54 -32.05 24.68
C ILE A 375 19.03 -33.51 24.45
N LYS A 376 19.89 -33.75 23.47
CA LYS A 376 20.43 -35.13 23.21
C LYS A 376 21.01 -35.83 24.45
N PRO A 377 21.78 -35.17 25.33
CA PRO A 377 22.30 -35.84 26.54
C PRO A 377 21.23 -36.40 27.48
N ILE A 378 20.01 -35.87 27.47
CA ILE A 378 18.87 -36.42 28.21
C ILE A 378 18.50 -37.83 27.67
N ASP A 379 18.49 -37.98 26.34
CA ASP A 379 18.21 -39.28 25.71
C ASP A 379 19.29 -40.33 26.10
N ASP A 380 20.56 -39.89 26.21
CA ASP A 380 21.67 -40.74 26.65
C ASP A 380 21.46 -41.18 28.11
N VAL A 381 21.04 -40.27 29.01
CA VAL A 381 20.70 -40.62 30.41
C VAL A 381 19.50 -41.58 30.48
N VAL A 382 18.44 -41.34 29.69
CA VAL A 382 17.26 -42.22 29.61
C VAL A 382 17.68 -43.64 29.13
N THR A 383 18.60 -43.72 28.18
CA THR A 383 19.12 -44.98 27.65
C THR A 383 19.85 -45.77 28.76
N VAL A 384 20.74 -45.09 29.51
CA VAL A 384 21.45 -45.70 30.64
C VAL A 384 20.48 -46.12 31.74
N ALA A 385 19.48 -45.29 32.06
CA ALA A 385 18.44 -45.64 33.02
C ALA A 385 17.65 -46.90 32.61
N SER A 386 17.35 -47.05 31.32
CA SER A 386 16.71 -48.26 30.80
C SER A 386 17.60 -49.47 30.89
N GLN A 387 18.90 -49.38 30.56
CA GLN A 387 19.87 -50.49 30.70
C GLN A 387 20.04 -50.93 32.15
N LEU A 388 20.09 -49.97 33.08
CA LEU A 388 20.11 -50.27 34.53
C LEU A 388 18.82 -50.97 34.96
N SER A 389 17.67 -50.59 34.46
CA SER A 389 16.40 -51.26 34.72
C SER A 389 16.39 -52.74 34.24
N ASP A 390 17.03 -52.95 33.09
CA ASP A 390 17.20 -54.35 32.54
C ASP A 390 18.29 -55.15 33.21
N GLY A 391 18.97 -54.62 34.25
CA GLY A 391 20.01 -55.30 35.02
C GLY A 391 21.43 -55.18 34.44
N ASP A 392 21.64 -54.36 33.41
CA ASP A 392 22.98 -54.06 32.90
C ASP A 392 23.60 -52.88 33.67
N PHE A 393 24.30 -53.21 34.74
CA PHE A 393 25.01 -52.25 35.58
C PHE A 393 26.35 -51.77 34.98
N ASN A 394 26.73 -52.25 33.78
CA ASN A 394 27.93 -51.76 33.08
C ASN A 394 27.68 -50.56 32.24
N ALA A 395 26.42 -50.19 32.07
CA ALA A 395 26.05 -48.95 31.39
C ALA A 395 26.67 -47.73 32.08
N SER A 396 27.16 -46.76 31.30
CA SER A 396 27.73 -45.51 31.81
C SER A 396 27.39 -44.36 30.85
N VAL A 397 27.20 -43.18 31.42
CA VAL A 397 26.96 -41.96 30.67
C VAL A 397 28.04 -40.94 31.02
N GLN A 398 28.73 -40.44 29.99
CA GLN A 398 29.76 -39.42 30.21
C GLN A 398 29.11 -38.04 30.26
N PRO A 399 29.31 -37.24 31.32
CA PRO A 399 28.78 -35.86 31.37
C PRO A 399 29.49 -35.01 30.30
N THR A 400 28.71 -34.53 29.32
CA THR A 400 29.22 -33.73 28.19
C THR A 400 29.30 -32.23 28.53
N TYR A 401 28.52 -31.79 29.50
CA TYR A 401 28.40 -30.38 29.92
C TYR A 401 28.41 -30.28 31.45
N HIS A 402 28.70 -29.04 31.96
CA HIS A 402 28.70 -28.74 33.40
C HIS A 402 27.44 -27.91 33.77
N ASP A 403 26.31 -28.31 33.23
CA ASP A 403 24.98 -27.73 33.50
C ASP A 403 24.10 -28.75 34.25
N GLU A 404 22.83 -28.46 34.41
CA GLU A 404 21.86 -29.32 35.09
C GLU A 404 21.75 -30.71 34.44
N ILE A 405 21.94 -30.79 33.12
CA ILE A 405 21.90 -32.05 32.37
C ILE A 405 23.20 -32.85 32.60
N GLY A 406 24.34 -32.16 32.64
CA GLY A 406 25.62 -32.77 33.00
C GLY A 406 25.62 -33.29 34.42
N GLY A 407 25.06 -32.53 35.38
CA GLY A 407 24.88 -32.97 36.76
C GLY A 407 23.96 -34.19 36.90
N LEU A 408 22.90 -34.25 36.07
CA LEU A 408 22.04 -35.44 36.02
C LEU A 408 22.80 -36.67 35.49
N ALA A 409 23.55 -36.51 34.41
CA ALA A 409 24.37 -37.59 33.82
C ALA A 409 25.41 -38.12 34.82
N GLU A 410 26.13 -37.24 35.52
CA GLU A 410 27.09 -37.58 36.56
C GLU A 410 26.44 -38.37 37.71
N THR A 411 25.25 -37.92 38.15
CA THR A 411 24.49 -38.59 39.19
C THR A 411 24.12 -40.03 38.79
N PHE A 412 23.65 -40.24 37.55
CA PHE A 412 23.32 -41.54 37.01
C PHE A 412 24.58 -42.44 36.86
N ASP A 413 25.70 -41.87 36.42
CA ASP A 413 26.96 -42.60 36.27
C ASP A 413 27.49 -43.09 37.63
N VAL A 414 27.47 -42.20 38.62
CA VAL A 414 27.82 -42.52 40.01
C VAL A 414 26.89 -43.60 40.59
N MET A 415 25.59 -43.51 40.33
CA MET A 415 24.61 -44.50 40.75
C MET A 415 24.90 -45.87 40.10
N ALA A 416 25.09 -45.89 38.76
CA ALA A 416 25.43 -47.13 38.04
C ALA A 416 26.71 -47.76 38.55
N ALA A 417 27.77 -46.98 38.82
CA ALA A 417 29.04 -47.44 39.36
C ALA A 417 28.86 -48.06 40.71
N ARG A 418 28.14 -47.45 41.64
CA ARG A 418 27.85 -47.96 42.98
C ARG A 418 27.05 -49.27 42.94
N LEU A 419 25.99 -49.30 42.08
CA LEU A 419 25.21 -50.54 41.90
C LEU A 419 26.07 -51.70 41.38
N ARG A 420 26.90 -51.42 40.39
CA ARG A 420 27.85 -52.41 39.82
C ARG A 420 28.78 -52.92 40.83
N GLU A 421 29.38 -52.04 41.62
CA GLU A 421 30.34 -52.40 42.69
C GLU A 421 29.68 -53.26 43.78
N SER A 422 28.50 -52.86 44.24
CA SER A 422 27.72 -53.60 45.23
C SER A 422 27.32 -54.99 44.74
N ILE A 423 26.78 -55.13 43.54
CA ILE A 423 26.36 -56.37 42.91
C ILE A 423 27.58 -57.34 42.69
N LYS A 424 28.71 -56.73 42.22
CA LYS A 424 29.97 -57.50 42.02
C LYS A 424 30.48 -58.04 43.32
N ASP A 425 30.51 -57.27 44.40
CA ASP A 425 30.98 -57.67 45.69
C ASP A 425 30.09 -58.76 46.34
N ILE A 426 28.76 -58.57 46.31
CA ILE A 426 27.81 -59.58 46.77
C ILE A 426 27.97 -60.88 45.96
N THR A 427 28.13 -60.81 44.65
CA THR A 427 28.31 -61.98 43.78
C THR A 427 29.61 -62.66 44.07
N ARG A 428 30.72 -61.93 44.34
CA ARG A 428 31.99 -62.44 44.79
C ARG A 428 31.81 -63.23 46.12
N GLY A 429 31.20 -62.59 47.13
CA GLY A 429 30.93 -63.20 48.43
C GLY A 429 30.16 -64.53 48.35
N LEU A 430 29.05 -64.49 47.52
CA LEU A 430 28.28 -65.73 47.31
C LEU A 430 29.05 -66.84 46.58
N LYS A 431 29.92 -66.52 45.63
CA LYS A 431 30.79 -67.47 44.92
C LYS A 431 31.83 -68.05 45.84
N GLU A 432 32.47 -67.22 46.65
CA GLU A 432 33.44 -67.70 47.67
C GLU A 432 32.77 -68.61 48.66
N MET A 433 31.58 -68.26 49.18
CA MET A 433 30.80 -69.16 50.05
C MET A 433 30.47 -70.47 49.38
N ALA A 434 30.07 -70.50 48.12
CA ALA A 434 29.78 -71.69 47.35
C ALA A 434 31.02 -72.55 47.13
N ALA A 435 32.23 -71.95 47.12
CA ALA A 435 33.51 -72.62 47.04
C ALA A 435 34.00 -73.13 48.41
N GLY A 436 33.26 -72.84 49.49
CA GLY A 436 33.58 -73.27 50.83
C GLY A 436 34.49 -72.32 51.62
N ASN A 437 34.75 -71.09 51.06
CA ASN A 437 35.47 -70.05 51.76
C ASN A 437 34.48 -69.18 52.54
N PHE A 438 34.47 -69.33 53.88
CA PHE A 438 33.61 -68.57 54.77
C PHE A 438 34.37 -67.47 55.53
N ASN A 439 35.66 -67.24 55.23
CA ASN A 439 36.44 -66.14 55.82
C ASN A 439 36.66 -65.05 54.84
N ILE A 440 35.55 -64.37 54.51
CA ILE A 440 35.51 -63.30 53.55
C ILE A 440 34.89 -62.02 54.18
N ALA A 441 35.37 -60.89 53.80
CA ALA A 441 34.81 -59.58 54.16
C ALA A 441 34.30 -58.86 52.91
N ALA A 442 33.37 -57.95 53.08
CA ALA A 442 32.95 -57.05 52.02
C ALA A 442 34.13 -56.16 51.60
N GLU A 443 34.34 -55.99 50.29
CA GLU A 443 35.37 -55.10 49.70
C GLU A 443 34.76 -53.75 49.27
N ALA A 444 33.47 -53.71 48.98
CA ALA A 444 32.76 -52.47 48.59
C ALA A 444 32.07 -51.82 49.80
N GLU A 445 32.00 -50.50 49.79
CA GLU A 445 31.20 -49.74 50.76
C GLU A 445 29.71 -49.80 50.34
N HIS A 446 28.93 -50.64 51.05
CA HIS A 446 27.48 -50.76 50.75
C HIS A 446 26.69 -49.67 51.46
N VAL A 447 25.77 -49.00 50.71
CA VAL A 447 24.91 -47.93 51.21
C VAL A 447 23.43 -48.26 51.01
N GLY A 448 22.58 -47.74 51.89
CA GLY A 448 21.12 -47.97 51.81
C GLY A 448 20.78 -49.46 52.00
N ASP A 449 19.84 -49.96 51.20
CA ASP A 449 19.32 -51.30 51.27
C ASP A 449 20.42 -52.43 51.02
N PHE A 450 21.45 -52.03 50.29
CA PHE A 450 22.59 -52.94 50.08
C PHE A 450 23.40 -53.24 51.39
N LYS A 451 23.33 -52.28 52.35
CA LYS A 451 23.91 -52.50 53.71
C LYS A 451 23.19 -53.59 54.48
N GLU A 452 21.88 -53.72 54.31
CA GLU A 452 21.11 -54.80 54.89
C GLU A 452 21.49 -56.17 54.31
N ILE A 453 21.74 -56.23 52.98
CA ILE A 453 22.22 -57.45 52.31
C ILE A 453 23.59 -57.81 52.78
N GLU A 454 24.52 -56.85 52.93
CA GLU A 454 25.86 -57.09 53.50
C GLU A 454 25.77 -57.69 54.94
N THR A 455 24.89 -57.07 55.75
CA THR A 455 24.67 -57.53 57.14
C THR A 455 24.09 -58.92 57.17
N ALA A 456 23.11 -59.23 56.32
CA ALA A 456 22.50 -60.56 56.22
C ALA A 456 23.54 -61.60 55.77
N LEU A 457 24.36 -61.26 54.73
CA LEU A 457 25.43 -62.15 54.24
C LEU A 457 26.49 -62.39 55.30
N SER A 458 26.93 -61.34 55.99
CA SER A 458 27.86 -61.50 57.16
C SER A 458 27.28 -62.39 58.26
N THR A 459 26.00 -62.27 58.59
CA THR A 459 25.36 -63.11 59.58
C THR A 459 25.37 -64.57 59.14
N VAL A 460 25.01 -64.84 57.85
CA VAL A 460 25.05 -66.21 57.31
C VAL A 460 26.46 -66.76 57.33
N LEU A 461 27.50 -65.97 56.98
CA LEU A 461 28.88 -66.35 57.04
C LEU A 461 29.33 -66.76 58.44
N VAL A 462 28.99 -65.92 59.44
CA VAL A 462 29.32 -66.16 60.84
C VAL A 462 28.63 -67.46 61.37
N ASP A 463 27.33 -67.58 61.09
CA ASP A 463 26.55 -68.72 61.56
C ASP A 463 27.00 -70.04 60.90
N LEU A 464 27.28 -70.06 59.61
CA LEU A 464 27.82 -71.18 58.88
C LEU A 464 29.22 -71.54 59.38
N SER A 465 30.13 -70.56 59.56
CA SER A 465 31.45 -70.75 60.10
C SER A 465 31.40 -71.35 61.50
N LYS A 466 30.48 -70.88 62.34
CA LYS A 466 30.26 -71.44 63.70
C LYS A 466 29.75 -72.86 63.63
N THR A 467 28.77 -73.15 62.82
CA THR A 467 28.19 -74.50 62.68
C THR A 467 29.23 -75.49 62.15
N LEU A 468 30.02 -75.06 61.16
CA LEU A 468 31.13 -75.95 60.65
C LEU A 468 32.19 -76.19 61.69
N ARG A 469 32.60 -75.24 62.52
CA ARG A 469 33.51 -75.42 63.66
C ARG A 469 32.89 -76.26 64.76
N GLU A 470 31.59 -76.23 64.97
CA GLU A 470 30.91 -77.13 65.89
C GLU A 470 30.89 -78.57 65.39
N ILE A 471 30.67 -78.78 64.07
CA ILE A 471 30.75 -80.10 63.43
C ILE A 471 32.16 -80.63 63.50
N GLU A 472 33.23 -79.85 63.36
CA GLU A 472 34.63 -80.24 63.50
C GLU A 472 34.98 -80.80 64.93
N LYS A 473 34.25 -80.37 65.94
CA LYS A 473 34.41 -80.86 67.34
C LYS A 473 33.89 -82.28 67.56
N TYR A 474 33.14 -82.85 66.59
CA TYR A 474 32.67 -84.22 66.71
C TYR A 474 33.71 -85.18 66.13
N PRO A 475 34.06 -86.33 66.83
CA PRO A 475 35.07 -87.22 66.37
C PRO A 475 34.78 -87.82 64.99
N SER A 476 35.84 -87.91 64.14
CA SER A 476 35.79 -88.21 62.67
C SER A 476 35.27 -89.63 62.33
N TRP A 477 34.90 -90.47 63.34
CA TRP A 477 34.36 -91.80 63.08
C TRP A 477 32.83 -91.88 63.04
N LEU A 478 32.13 -90.75 63.24
CA LEU A 478 30.65 -90.67 63.27
C LEU A 478 29.99 -90.22 61.97
N LEU A 479 30.76 -89.71 61.00
CA LEU A 479 30.20 -89.29 59.68
C LEU A 479 31.19 -89.57 58.55
N PRO A 480 30.83 -90.34 57.49
CA PRO A 480 31.62 -90.37 56.27
C PRO A 480 31.44 -89.02 55.50
N MET A 481 32.46 -88.16 55.65
CA MET A 481 32.45 -86.88 54.90
C MET A 481 32.77 -87.08 53.40
N PRO A 482 32.00 -86.52 52.49
CA PRO A 482 32.35 -86.51 51.05
C PRO A 482 33.62 -85.69 50.82
N PRO A 483 34.52 -86.07 49.87
CA PRO A 483 35.88 -85.50 49.68
C PRO A 483 35.97 -84.01 49.41
N ARG A 484 34.88 -83.30 49.12
CA ARG A 484 34.85 -81.87 48.88
C ARG A 484 34.87 -80.98 50.15
N LEU A 485 34.61 -81.51 51.33
CA LEU A 485 34.63 -80.73 52.56
C LEU A 485 36.00 -80.77 53.30
N GLN A 486 36.88 -81.68 52.93
CA GLN A 486 38.24 -81.81 53.55
C GLN A 486 39.18 -80.64 53.12
N THR A 487 38.97 -80.04 51.92
CA THR A 487 39.83 -78.94 51.43
C THR A 487 39.45 -77.57 52.03
N VAL A 488 38.33 -77.48 52.70
CA VAL A 488 37.83 -76.18 53.25
C VAL A 488 38.33 -75.99 54.70
N LEU A 489 38.81 -77.01 55.37
CA LEU A 489 39.17 -76.98 56.78
C LEU A 489 40.69 -77.11 57.03
N SER A 490 41.55 -77.08 55.98
CA SER A 490 42.99 -76.98 56.12
C SER A 490 43.46 -75.58 56.31
N PRO A 491 44.34 -75.20 57.23
CA PRO A 491 44.72 -73.87 57.63
C PRO A 491 45.38 -73.03 56.53
#